data_d7d253b7b0fc6a630791d500bb12b551
#
_entry.id   d7d253b7b0fc6a630791d500bb12b551
#
_cell.length_a   1.000
_cell.length_b   1.000
_cell.length_c   1.000
_cell.angle_alpha   90.00
_cell.angle_beta   90.00
_cell.angle_gamma   90.00
#
_symmetry.space_group_name_H-M   'P 1'
#
loop_
_entity.id
_entity.type
_entity.pdbx_description
1 polymer ?
#
loop_
_entity_poly.entity_id
_entity_poly.type
_entity_poly.pdbx_seq_one_letter_code
_entity_poly.pdbx_strand_id
1 'polypeptide(L)'
;MEAFLRTHRYLVEHVNAPVRRNLMNEINWNDRLIGIKGTRGIGKTTFLLQYAKEKFDISDRQCLYINMNNFYFQGHGIADFAGEFYHHGGRTLLIDQVFKQPDWSSELRKCYDLYPNLKIVFTGSSVMRLKDENPELNGIVKSYNLRGFSFREFINLLTGNDFRPYTLEEILEDHEHIIKQILPKVSPNRYFQDYIHHGFYPFFQEHRNYSENLLKTMNMMTEVDILLIKQIELKYLTKIKKLFYQIAEEGSKKAPNVSKLAHDIETSRATVMNYIKYLTDARLLNLIYPIGEEFPKKPAKVMLHNSNLLYAIYPIQVEKQEAMETFFVNTLWKDHKVNTGYRDCNYIVDGKMKFRILDTHQMQRMKIQPDVIYARYNTEIGRGNQIPLWLLGFLY
;
A
#
# COMPACT_ATOMS: atom_id res chain seq x y z
N MET A 1 15.13 -5.29 29.63
CA MET A 1 15.83 -5.77 28.42
C MET A 1 15.62 -7.27 28.13
N GLU A 2 15.91 -8.22 29.03
CA GLU A 2 15.84 -9.67 28.76
C GLU A 2 14.48 -10.20 28.29
N ALA A 3 13.38 -9.66 28.81
CA ALA A 3 12.04 -10.04 28.37
C ALA A 3 11.78 -9.68 26.88
N PHE A 4 12.27 -8.52 26.45
CA PHE A 4 12.16 -8.10 25.04
C PHE A 4 13.02 -8.96 24.12
N LEU A 5 14.25 -9.32 24.55
CA LEU A 5 15.12 -10.20 23.78
C LEU A 5 14.51 -11.61 23.63
N ARG A 6 13.85 -12.14 24.65
CA ARG A 6 13.13 -13.42 24.56
C ARG A 6 11.96 -13.34 23.59
N THR A 7 11.17 -12.27 23.65
CA THR A 7 10.05 -12.04 22.73
C THR A 7 10.54 -11.87 21.29
N HIS A 8 11.59 -11.10 21.08
CA HIS A 8 12.20 -10.93 19.76
C HIS A 8 12.64 -12.29 19.18
N ARG A 9 13.40 -13.06 19.93
CA ARG A 9 13.87 -14.39 19.51
C ARG A 9 12.71 -15.30 19.12
N TYR A 10 11.70 -15.41 19.97
CA TYR A 10 10.51 -16.20 19.69
C TYR A 10 9.82 -15.76 18.38
N LEU A 11 9.60 -14.47 18.19
CA LEU A 11 8.93 -13.94 17.00
C LEU A 11 9.74 -14.16 15.72
N VAL A 12 11.05 -13.94 15.75
CA VAL A 12 11.95 -14.16 14.59
C VAL A 12 12.04 -15.65 14.23
N GLU A 13 12.09 -16.53 15.22
CA GLU A 13 12.09 -17.98 14.99
C GLU A 13 10.82 -18.45 14.30
N HIS A 14 9.66 -17.96 14.74
CA HIS A 14 8.34 -18.43 14.30
C HIS A 14 7.74 -17.61 13.16
N VAL A 15 8.43 -16.54 12.70
CA VAL A 15 7.88 -15.76 11.56
C VAL A 15 7.81 -16.63 10.31
N ASN A 16 6.59 -16.70 9.75
CA ASN A 16 6.35 -17.30 8.44
C ASN A 16 6.21 -16.19 7.39
N ALA A 17 7.20 -16.07 6.51
CA ALA A 17 7.24 -15.09 5.43
C ALA A 17 7.55 -15.83 4.11
N PRO A 18 6.57 -16.54 3.52
CA PRO A 18 6.79 -17.41 2.36
C PRO A 18 7.14 -16.62 1.09
N VAL A 19 6.88 -15.31 1.07
CA VAL A 19 7.26 -14.42 -0.04
C VAL A 19 8.22 -13.36 0.48
N ARG A 20 9.36 -13.26 -0.18
CA ARG A 20 10.28 -12.16 0.05
C ARG A 20 9.79 -10.93 -0.73
N ARG A 21 9.41 -9.89 0.02
CA ARG A 21 8.85 -8.66 -0.57
C ARG A 21 9.93 -7.92 -1.36
N ASN A 22 9.56 -7.42 -2.55
CA ASN A 22 10.51 -6.69 -3.42
C ASN A 22 11.14 -5.48 -2.71
N LEU A 23 10.39 -4.79 -1.86
CA LEU A 23 10.89 -3.66 -1.06
C LEU A 23 12.17 -4.01 -0.25
N MET A 24 12.38 -5.29 0.11
CA MET A 24 13.59 -5.74 0.81
C MET A 24 14.88 -5.46 0.00
N ASN A 25 14.76 -5.48 -1.34
CA ASN A 25 15.86 -5.17 -2.27
C ASN A 25 15.97 -3.67 -2.61
N GLU A 26 14.87 -2.91 -2.45
CA GLU A 26 14.81 -1.47 -2.78
C GLU A 26 15.39 -0.59 -1.66
N ILE A 27 15.33 -1.08 -0.41
CA ILE A 27 15.80 -0.32 0.76
C ILE A 27 17.34 -0.27 0.78
N ASN A 28 17.89 0.94 0.91
CA ASN A 28 19.29 1.12 1.28
C ASN A 28 19.48 0.86 2.78
N TRP A 29 19.81 -0.36 3.12
CA TRP A 29 19.99 -0.80 4.51
C TRP A 29 21.22 -0.19 5.22
N ASN A 30 22.04 0.64 4.55
CA ASN A 30 23.12 1.38 5.17
C ASN A 30 22.63 2.67 5.85
N ASP A 31 21.43 3.14 5.55
CA ASP A 31 20.84 4.29 6.22
C ASP A 31 20.58 3.97 7.71
N ARG A 32 20.82 4.98 8.57
CA ARG A 32 20.70 4.80 10.02
C ARG A 32 19.26 4.93 10.55
N LEU A 33 18.41 5.71 9.88
CA LEU A 33 17.01 5.91 10.27
C LEU A 33 16.11 5.64 9.09
N ILE A 34 15.43 4.49 9.10
CA ILE A 34 14.59 3.98 8.02
C ILE A 34 13.15 3.90 8.50
N GLY A 35 12.25 4.62 7.84
CA GLY A 35 10.81 4.57 8.10
C GLY A 35 10.07 3.77 7.03
N ILE A 36 9.37 2.71 7.43
CA ILE A 36 8.56 1.85 6.55
C ILE A 36 7.09 2.11 6.81
N LYS A 37 6.45 2.85 5.91
CA LYS A 37 5.02 3.16 5.99
C LYS A 37 4.18 2.14 5.22
N GLY A 38 2.92 2.04 5.59
CA GLY A 38 1.96 1.26 4.82
C GLY A 38 0.65 1.04 5.57
N THR A 39 -0.39 0.62 4.85
CA THR A 39 -1.70 0.35 5.44
C THR A 39 -1.66 -0.79 6.45
N ARG A 40 -2.71 -0.95 7.23
CA ARG A 40 -2.87 -2.14 8.08
C ARG A 40 -3.04 -3.39 7.24
N GLY A 41 -2.61 -4.53 7.77
CA GLY A 41 -2.82 -5.84 7.14
C GLY A 41 -1.87 -6.19 5.98
N ILE A 42 -0.93 -5.31 5.59
CA ILE A 42 0.00 -5.58 4.46
C ILE A 42 1.30 -6.28 4.86
N GLY A 43 1.46 -6.66 6.15
CA GLY A 43 2.61 -7.44 6.61
C GLY A 43 3.83 -6.62 7.06
N LYS A 44 3.67 -5.39 7.56
CA LYS A 44 4.80 -4.57 8.08
C LYS A 44 5.58 -5.26 9.20
N THR A 45 4.89 -5.83 10.17
CA THR A 45 5.48 -6.60 11.27
C THR A 45 6.29 -7.78 10.74
N THR A 46 5.68 -8.56 9.84
CA THR A 46 6.34 -9.71 9.18
C THR A 46 7.58 -9.26 8.41
N PHE A 47 7.52 -8.12 7.72
CA PHE A 47 8.64 -7.55 6.99
C PHE A 47 9.84 -7.21 7.91
N LEU A 48 9.61 -6.58 9.07
CA LEU A 48 10.66 -6.31 10.05
C LEU A 48 11.27 -7.60 10.62
N LEU A 49 10.43 -8.58 10.96
CA LEU A 49 10.89 -9.86 11.50
C LEU A 49 11.64 -10.68 10.44
N GLN A 50 11.21 -10.63 9.17
CA GLN A 50 11.92 -11.26 8.06
C GLN A 50 13.31 -10.63 7.88
N TYR A 51 13.40 -9.30 7.92
CA TYR A 51 14.69 -8.61 7.88
C TYR A 51 15.61 -9.06 9.02
N ALA A 52 15.09 -9.15 10.25
CA ALA A 52 15.86 -9.66 11.38
C ALA A 52 16.37 -11.08 11.12
N LYS A 53 15.48 -11.97 10.67
CA LYS A 53 15.79 -13.38 10.37
C LYS A 53 16.83 -13.54 9.26
N GLU A 54 16.82 -12.67 8.23
CA GLU A 54 17.78 -12.74 7.11
C GLU A 54 19.15 -12.14 7.45
N LYS A 55 19.23 -11.19 8.40
CA LYS A 55 20.45 -10.39 8.61
C LYS A 55 21.20 -10.69 9.91
N PHE A 56 20.55 -11.31 10.85
CA PHE A 56 21.12 -11.55 12.19
C PHE A 56 20.95 -13.01 12.59
N ASP A 57 21.94 -13.54 13.32
CA ASP A 57 21.76 -14.81 13.99
C ASP A 57 20.72 -14.64 15.12
N ILE A 58 19.92 -15.66 15.36
CA ILE A 58 18.84 -15.63 16.36
C ILE A 58 19.37 -15.45 17.80
N SER A 59 20.61 -15.83 18.04
CA SER A 59 21.33 -15.64 19.31
C SER A 59 21.95 -14.26 19.45
N ASP A 60 22.04 -13.50 18.35
CA ASP A 60 22.69 -12.19 18.34
C ASP A 60 21.85 -11.17 19.11
N ARG A 61 22.49 -10.49 20.05
CA ARG A 61 21.89 -9.41 20.84
C ARG A 61 22.00 -8.04 20.21
N GLN A 62 22.59 -7.93 19.03
CA GLN A 62 22.77 -6.67 18.35
C GLN A 62 21.50 -6.18 17.63
N CYS A 63 20.52 -7.07 17.38
CA CYS A 63 19.23 -6.74 16.80
C CYS A 63 18.10 -6.98 17.80
N LEU A 64 17.18 -6.01 17.92
CA LEU A 64 16.02 -6.14 18.79
C LEU A 64 14.77 -5.59 18.10
N TYR A 65 13.70 -6.39 18.07
CA TYR A 65 12.36 -5.97 17.69
C TYR A 65 11.54 -5.60 18.92
N ILE A 66 10.88 -4.44 18.85
CA ILE A 66 9.92 -3.99 19.86
C ILE A 66 8.63 -3.49 19.18
N ASN A 67 7.51 -3.58 19.90
CA ASN A 67 6.21 -3.11 19.42
C ASN A 67 5.67 -2.05 20.39
N MET A 68 5.32 -0.88 19.87
CA MET A 68 4.82 0.25 20.68
C MET A 68 3.44 0.02 21.29
N ASN A 69 2.73 -1.07 20.97
CA ASN A 69 1.54 -1.49 21.69
C ASN A 69 1.84 -2.14 23.05
N ASN A 70 3.11 -2.44 23.37
CA ASN A 70 3.47 -2.99 24.66
C ASN A 70 3.23 -1.96 25.77
N PHE A 71 2.52 -2.33 26.82
CA PHE A 71 2.20 -1.45 27.95
C PHE A 71 3.42 -0.83 28.63
N TYR A 72 4.59 -1.45 28.51
CA TYR A 72 5.87 -0.89 28.97
C TYR A 72 6.07 0.55 28.46
N PHE A 73 5.74 0.80 27.20
CA PHE A 73 5.93 2.11 26.58
C PHE A 73 4.88 3.17 26.96
N GLN A 74 3.90 2.85 27.80
CA GLN A 74 3.00 3.84 28.37
C GLN A 74 3.69 4.74 29.41
N GLY A 75 4.80 4.26 30.01
CA GLY A 75 5.58 4.99 31.00
C GLY A 75 7.06 5.18 30.65
N HIS A 76 7.50 4.72 29.48
CA HIS A 76 8.91 4.74 29.08
C HIS A 76 9.07 5.26 27.64
N GLY A 77 10.01 6.17 27.43
CA GLY A 77 10.32 6.73 26.11
C GLY A 77 11.13 5.77 25.22
N ILE A 78 11.08 6.03 23.92
CA ILE A 78 11.89 5.30 22.94
C ILE A 78 13.37 5.58 23.16
N ALA A 79 13.75 6.84 23.44
CA ALA A 79 15.15 7.24 23.59
C ALA A 79 15.83 6.58 24.79
N ASP A 80 15.14 6.49 25.93
CA ASP A 80 15.66 5.84 27.13
C ASP A 80 15.86 4.34 26.89
N PHE A 81 14.86 3.67 26.30
CA PHE A 81 14.96 2.27 25.94
C PHE A 81 16.07 2.00 24.92
N ALA A 82 16.18 2.83 23.90
CA ALA A 82 17.24 2.73 22.89
C ALA A 82 18.63 2.91 23.49
N GLY A 83 18.76 3.82 24.48
CA GLY A 83 19.99 4.02 25.25
C GLY A 83 20.40 2.79 26.05
N GLU A 84 19.46 2.20 26.80
CA GLU A 84 19.71 0.95 27.51
C GLU A 84 20.16 -0.17 26.55
N PHE A 85 19.46 -0.34 25.43
CA PHE A 85 19.80 -1.32 24.41
C PHE A 85 21.20 -1.08 23.81
N TYR A 86 21.51 0.19 23.45
CA TYR A 86 22.79 0.58 22.89
C TYR A 86 23.97 0.29 23.82
N HIS A 87 23.84 0.64 25.11
CA HIS A 87 24.87 0.41 26.11
C HIS A 87 25.10 -1.08 26.44
N HIS A 88 24.10 -1.92 26.19
CA HIS A 88 24.23 -3.38 26.27
C HIS A 88 24.73 -4.04 24.96
N GLY A 89 25.29 -3.24 24.03
CA GLY A 89 25.89 -3.72 22.79
C GLY A 89 24.93 -3.79 21.60
N GLY A 90 23.68 -3.34 21.75
CA GLY A 90 22.70 -3.26 20.65
C GLY A 90 23.14 -2.32 19.52
N ARG A 91 22.79 -2.69 18.28
CA ARG A 91 23.18 -1.92 17.08
C ARG A 91 22.01 -1.70 16.11
N THR A 92 20.98 -2.52 16.12
CA THR A 92 19.81 -2.38 15.25
C THR A 92 18.54 -2.53 16.05
N LEU A 93 17.74 -1.47 16.12
CA LEU A 93 16.45 -1.45 16.81
C LEU A 93 15.32 -1.41 15.77
N LEU A 94 14.46 -2.40 15.80
CA LEU A 94 13.29 -2.53 14.93
C LEU A 94 12.05 -2.13 15.74
N ILE A 95 11.44 -0.98 15.41
CA ILE A 95 10.31 -0.41 16.16
C ILE A 95 9.02 -0.56 15.35
N ASP A 96 8.10 -1.37 15.81
CA ASP A 96 6.81 -1.55 15.14
C ASP A 96 5.74 -0.60 15.71
N GLN A 97 4.95 0.00 14.81
CA GLN A 97 3.85 0.92 15.11
C GLN A 97 4.28 2.16 15.91
N VAL A 98 5.36 2.81 15.48
CA VAL A 98 5.99 3.95 16.18
C VAL A 98 5.01 5.05 16.59
N PHE A 99 3.98 5.31 15.78
CA PHE A 99 2.97 6.36 16.00
C PHE A 99 2.08 6.15 17.24
N LYS A 100 2.19 5.00 17.90
CA LYS A 100 1.52 4.74 19.19
C LYS A 100 2.19 5.45 20.36
N GLN A 101 3.45 5.81 20.20
CA GLN A 101 4.18 6.58 21.20
C GLN A 101 3.94 8.08 20.97
N PRO A 102 3.52 8.85 21.98
CA PRO A 102 3.56 10.30 21.93
C PRO A 102 4.97 10.80 21.62
N ASP A 103 5.10 11.92 20.93
CA ASP A 103 6.38 12.56 20.58
C ASP A 103 7.42 11.64 19.93
N TRP A 104 6.97 10.54 19.29
CA TRP A 104 7.83 9.52 18.67
C TRP A 104 8.88 10.11 17.73
N SER A 105 8.58 11.18 17.00
CA SER A 105 9.50 11.79 16.04
C SER A 105 10.66 12.51 16.72
N SER A 106 10.40 13.26 17.79
CA SER A 106 11.43 13.88 18.61
C SER A 106 12.25 12.84 19.37
N GLU A 107 11.65 11.76 19.83
CA GLU A 107 12.35 10.63 20.44
C GLU A 107 13.30 9.93 19.45
N LEU A 108 12.87 9.70 18.20
CA LEU A 108 13.75 9.16 17.16
C LEU A 108 14.88 10.12 16.80
N ARG A 109 14.63 11.44 16.80
CA ARG A 109 15.66 12.44 16.60
C ARG A 109 16.72 12.38 17.71
N LYS A 110 16.30 12.31 18.98
CA LYS A 110 17.22 12.12 20.11
C LYS A 110 18.07 10.85 19.97
N CYS A 111 17.46 9.72 19.59
CA CYS A 111 18.20 8.48 19.35
C CYS A 111 19.25 8.65 18.26
N TYR A 112 18.90 9.33 17.16
CA TYR A 112 19.80 9.57 16.04
C TYR A 112 21.01 10.41 16.43
N ASP A 113 20.80 11.43 17.27
CA ASP A 113 21.87 12.34 17.71
C ASP A 113 22.75 11.72 18.80
N LEU A 114 22.15 11.00 19.77
CA LEU A 114 22.87 10.46 20.94
C LEU A 114 23.60 9.14 20.65
N TYR A 115 23.09 8.30 19.72
CA TYR A 115 23.62 6.96 19.49
C TYR A 115 24.09 6.78 18.04
N PRO A 116 25.29 7.28 17.66
CA PRO A 116 25.75 7.36 16.27
C PRO A 116 25.88 5.99 15.57
N ASN A 117 26.11 4.91 16.32
CA ASN A 117 26.23 3.55 15.80
C ASN A 117 24.93 2.74 15.92
N LEU A 118 23.82 3.37 16.32
CA LEU A 118 22.52 2.71 16.37
C LEU A 118 21.77 2.94 15.03
N LYS A 119 21.38 1.84 14.41
CA LYS A 119 20.42 1.83 13.31
C LYS A 119 19.01 1.66 13.86
N ILE A 120 18.08 2.45 13.38
CA ILE A 120 16.65 2.32 13.72
C ILE A 120 15.85 2.11 12.44
N VAL A 121 15.08 1.02 12.41
CA VAL A 121 14.10 0.75 11.38
C VAL A 121 12.73 0.72 12.04
N PHE A 122 11.85 1.62 11.65
CA PHE A 122 10.53 1.72 12.27
C PHE A 122 9.39 1.56 11.27
N THR A 123 8.24 1.05 11.74
CA THR A 123 7.03 1.02 10.94
C THR A 123 6.03 2.09 11.38
N GLY A 124 5.29 2.58 10.39
CA GLY A 124 4.23 3.55 10.59
C GLY A 124 3.00 3.28 9.73
N SER A 125 1.92 4.00 10.03
CA SER A 125 0.72 4.01 9.20
C SER A 125 0.97 4.76 7.88
N SER A 126 0.22 4.43 6.83
CA SER A 126 0.22 5.18 5.57
C SER A 126 -0.22 6.65 5.74
N VAL A 127 -0.99 6.94 6.78
CA VAL A 127 -1.47 8.30 7.10
C VAL A 127 -0.34 9.23 7.52
N MET A 128 0.76 8.69 8.06
CA MET A 128 1.90 9.48 8.55
C MET A 128 2.65 10.18 7.41
N ARG A 129 2.92 11.47 7.59
CA ARG A 129 3.77 12.27 6.71
C ARG A 129 5.10 12.53 7.41
N LEU A 130 6.06 11.63 7.21
CA LEU A 130 7.31 11.59 7.97
C LEU A 130 8.17 12.85 7.84
N LYS A 131 8.06 13.58 6.74
CA LYS A 131 8.85 14.80 6.50
C LYS A 131 8.01 16.06 6.68
N ASP A 132 6.81 16.07 6.12
CA ASP A 132 5.98 17.29 6.06
C ASP A 132 5.41 17.66 7.43
N GLU A 133 5.06 16.66 8.25
CA GLU A 133 4.44 16.84 9.57
C GLU A 133 5.44 16.63 10.74
N ASN A 134 6.71 16.28 10.44
CA ASN A 134 7.76 16.01 11.44
C ASN A 134 9.11 16.63 10.99
N PRO A 135 9.24 17.95 11.12
CA PRO A 135 10.41 18.67 10.62
C PRO A 135 11.73 18.23 11.25
N GLU A 136 11.70 17.73 12.50
CA GLU A 136 12.86 17.19 13.21
C GLU A 136 13.47 15.96 12.53
N LEU A 137 12.72 15.24 11.70
CA LEU A 137 13.21 14.07 10.94
C LEU A 137 13.74 14.45 9.56
N ASN A 138 13.62 15.72 9.15
CA ASN A 138 14.10 16.16 7.85
C ASN A 138 15.62 15.95 7.72
N GLY A 139 16.02 15.46 6.57
CA GLY A 139 17.43 15.18 6.25
C GLY A 139 17.99 13.88 6.84
N ILE A 140 17.37 13.30 7.87
CA ILE A 140 17.87 12.09 8.54
C ILE A 140 17.05 10.82 8.25
N VAL A 141 15.73 10.93 8.03
CA VAL A 141 14.89 9.77 7.76
C VAL A 141 14.84 9.42 6.28
N LYS A 142 14.99 8.14 5.96
CA LYS A 142 14.67 7.56 4.64
C LYS A 142 13.34 6.85 4.74
N SER A 143 12.38 7.28 3.92
CA SER A 143 10.99 6.80 3.98
C SER A 143 10.67 5.89 2.80
N TYR A 144 10.18 4.71 3.09
CA TYR A 144 9.75 3.71 2.11
C TYR A 144 8.28 3.33 2.34
N ASN A 145 7.60 2.91 1.28
CA ASN A 145 6.20 2.48 1.35
C ASN A 145 6.10 0.98 1.05
N LEU A 146 5.78 0.19 2.07
CA LEU A 146 5.35 -1.19 1.86
C LEU A 146 3.91 -1.18 1.35
N ARG A 147 3.67 -1.87 0.24
CA ARG A 147 2.35 -2.02 -0.38
C ARG A 147 1.74 -3.39 -0.06
N GLY A 148 0.49 -3.63 -0.43
CA GLY A 148 -0.06 -4.98 -0.47
C GLY A 148 0.71 -5.87 -1.46
N PHE A 149 0.38 -7.15 -1.56
CA PHE A 149 0.99 -8.00 -2.56
C PHE A 149 0.72 -7.47 -3.98
N SER A 150 1.73 -7.47 -4.82
CA SER A 150 1.54 -7.38 -6.27
C SER A 150 0.95 -8.69 -6.79
N PHE A 151 0.39 -8.68 -7.99
CA PHE A 151 -0.06 -9.92 -8.62
C PHE A 151 1.10 -10.90 -8.84
N ARG A 152 2.31 -10.40 -9.13
CA ARG A 152 3.53 -11.19 -9.21
C ARG A 152 3.84 -11.90 -7.87
N GLU A 153 3.85 -11.15 -6.75
CA GLU A 153 4.09 -11.73 -5.43
C GLU A 153 3.02 -12.76 -5.05
N PHE A 154 1.76 -12.51 -5.42
CA PHE A 154 0.65 -13.44 -5.22
C PHE A 154 0.85 -14.74 -6.01
N ILE A 155 1.22 -14.66 -7.29
CA ILE A 155 1.52 -15.85 -8.10
C ILE A 155 2.73 -16.59 -7.55
N ASN A 156 3.82 -15.90 -7.24
CA ASN A 156 5.01 -16.51 -6.67
C ASN A 156 4.67 -17.31 -5.40
N LEU A 157 3.84 -16.73 -4.53
CA LEU A 157 3.37 -17.42 -3.33
C LEU A 157 2.60 -18.70 -3.62
N LEU A 158 1.62 -18.62 -4.55
CA LEU A 158 0.70 -19.76 -4.79
C LEU A 158 1.33 -20.87 -5.63
N THR A 159 2.34 -20.55 -6.43
CA THR A 159 2.91 -21.51 -7.40
C THR A 159 4.34 -21.92 -7.08
N GLY A 160 4.97 -21.30 -6.09
CA GLY A 160 6.39 -21.53 -5.76
C GLY A 160 7.36 -21.01 -6.82
N ASN A 161 6.90 -20.20 -7.77
CA ASN A 161 7.75 -19.52 -8.73
C ASN A 161 8.46 -18.33 -8.08
N ASP A 162 9.53 -17.87 -8.73
CA ASP A 162 10.27 -16.65 -8.35
C ASP A 162 10.40 -15.72 -9.57
N PHE A 163 9.26 -15.17 -10.00
CA PHE A 163 9.24 -14.19 -11.07
C PHE A 163 9.78 -12.85 -10.57
N ARG A 164 10.68 -12.22 -11.36
CA ARG A 164 11.18 -10.89 -11.08
C ARG A 164 10.14 -9.80 -11.39
N PRO A 165 10.26 -8.62 -10.78
CA PRO A 165 9.52 -7.45 -11.25
C PRO A 165 10.09 -6.94 -12.59
N TYR A 166 9.25 -6.17 -13.32
CA TYR A 166 9.61 -5.48 -14.55
C TYR A 166 9.27 -4.00 -14.44
N THR A 167 10.00 -3.13 -15.11
CA THR A 167 9.59 -1.72 -15.23
C THR A 167 8.45 -1.57 -16.24
N LEU A 168 7.76 -0.42 -16.22
CA LEU A 168 6.71 -0.15 -17.19
C LEU A 168 7.29 -0.08 -18.61
N GLU A 169 8.47 0.48 -18.76
CA GLU A 169 9.21 0.56 -20.01
C GLU A 169 9.53 -0.84 -20.55
N GLU A 170 10.07 -1.75 -19.74
CA GLU A 170 10.32 -3.13 -20.13
C GLU A 170 9.04 -3.82 -20.62
N ILE A 171 7.92 -3.62 -19.89
CA ILE A 171 6.64 -4.21 -20.27
C ILE A 171 6.14 -3.65 -21.62
N LEU A 172 6.25 -2.34 -21.84
CA LEU A 172 5.75 -1.72 -23.07
C LEU A 172 6.61 -2.07 -24.28
N GLU A 173 7.90 -2.23 -24.11
CA GLU A 173 8.85 -2.53 -25.19
C GLU A 173 8.88 -4.01 -25.54
N ASP A 174 8.80 -4.91 -24.55
CA ASP A 174 9.09 -6.34 -24.74
C ASP A 174 8.08 -7.32 -24.11
N HIS A 175 6.80 -6.88 -23.92
CA HIS A 175 5.80 -7.73 -23.27
C HIS A 175 5.61 -9.10 -23.95
N GLU A 176 5.76 -9.20 -25.28
CA GLU A 176 5.60 -10.48 -25.99
C GLU A 176 6.68 -11.49 -25.56
N HIS A 177 7.91 -11.06 -25.35
CA HIS A 177 8.98 -11.91 -24.85
C HIS A 177 8.80 -12.25 -23.37
N ILE A 178 8.43 -11.25 -22.54
CA ILE A 178 8.15 -11.47 -21.11
C ILE A 178 7.04 -12.51 -20.93
N ILE A 179 5.95 -12.40 -21.70
CA ILE A 179 4.83 -13.36 -21.68
C ILE A 179 5.31 -14.77 -22.04
N LYS A 180 6.18 -14.91 -23.04
CA LYS A 180 6.74 -16.23 -23.42
C LYS A 180 7.59 -16.86 -22.31
N GLN A 181 8.15 -16.07 -21.40
CA GLN A 181 8.88 -16.59 -20.23
C GLN A 181 7.95 -17.01 -19.09
N ILE A 182 6.80 -16.37 -18.96
CA ILE A 182 5.84 -16.59 -17.85
C ILE A 182 4.88 -17.74 -18.16
N LEU A 183 4.27 -17.76 -19.35
CA LEU A 183 3.20 -18.71 -19.70
C LEU A 183 3.58 -20.19 -19.61
N PRO A 184 4.82 -20.64 -19.92
CA PRO A 184 5.21 -22.03 -19.71
C PRO A 184 5.20 -22.50 -18.26
N LYS A 185 5.28 -21.53 -17.30
CA LYS A 185 5.35 -21.82 -15.86
C LYS A 185 4.01 -21.65 -15.16
N VAL A 186 3.15 -20.76 -15.65
CA VAL A 186 1.85 -20.46 -15.04
C VAL A 186 0.89 -19.85 -16.05
N SER A 187 -0.42 -20.14 -15.91
CA SER A 187 -1.51 -19.44 -16.59
C SER A 187 -2.00 -18.30 -15.69
N PRO A 188 -1.63 -17.02 -15.94
CA PRO A 188 -1.96 -15.91 -15.05
C PRO A 188 -3.47 -15.69 -14.91
N ASN A 189 -4.25 -15.86 -15.96
CA ASN A 189 -5.70 -15.66 -15.93
C ASN A 189 -6.41 -16.56 -14.90
N ARG A 190 -5.85 -17.75 -14.62
CA ARG A 190 -6.39 -18.68 -13.60
C ARG A 190 -6.36 -18.06 -12.19
N TYR A 191 -5.37 -17.21 -11.90
CA TYR A 191 -5.15 -16.61 -10.59
C TYR A 191 -5.59 -15.15 -10.51
N PHE A 192 -5.78 -14.49 -11.67
CA PHE A 192 -5.99 -13.06 -11.72
C PHE A 192 -7.31 -12.64 -11.08
N GLN A 193 -8.39 -13.42 -11.28
CA GLN A 193 -9.68 -13.12 -10.66
C GLN A 193 -9.62 -13.27 -9.13
N ASP A 194 -8.93 -14.29 -8.64
CA ASP A 194 -8.73 -14.50 -7.20
C ASP A 194 -7.94 -13.35 -6.59
N TYR A 195 -6.87 -12.89 -7.27
CA TYR A 195 -6.11 -11.73 -6.84
C TYR A 195 -6.96 -10.45 -6.79
N ILE A 196 -7.73 -10.18 -7.83
CA ILE A 196 -8.64 -9.02 -7.91
C ILE A 196 -9.64 -9.05 -6.74
N HIS A 197 -10.11 -10.22 -6.34
CA HIS A 197 -11.06 -10.39 -5.25
C HIS A 197 -10.41 -10.34 -3.87
N HIS A 198 -9.28 -11.02 -3.66
CA HIS A 198 -8.71 -11.22 -2.31
C HIS A 198 -7.18 -11.32 -2.22
N GLY A 199 -6.42 -11.04 -3.28
CA GLY A 199 -4.96 -11.28 -3.31
C GLY A 199 -4.08 -10.14 -2.80
N PHE A 200 -4.63 -8.94 -2.56
CA PHE A 200 -3.83 -7.77 -2.20
C PHE A 200 -3.32 -7.79 -0.75
N TYR A 201 -4.10 -8.31 0.20
CA TYR A 201 -3.71 -8.37 1.61
C TYR A 201 -3.19 -9.76 1.98
N PRO A 202 -1.95 -9.87 2.55
CA PRO A 202 -1.32 -11.15 2.88
C PRO A 202 -2.14 -12.09 3.75
N PHE A 203 -3.06 -11.58 4.57
CA PHE A 203 -3.89 -12.40 5.45
C PHE A 203 -4.92 -13.30 4.73
N PHE A 204 -5.02 -13.22 3.38
CA PHE A 204 -5.78 -14.21 2.62
C PHE A 204 -5.27 -15.64 2.83
N GLN A 205 -4.00 -15.81 3.19
CA GLN A 205 -3.37 -17.09 3.52
C GLN A 205 -3.94 -17.75 4.78
N GLU A 206 -4.63 -16.99 5.62
CA GLU A 206 -5.22 -17.52 6.85
C GLU A 206 -6.44 -18.40 6.58
N HIS A 207 -6.93 -18.47 5.34
CA HIS A 207 -8.11 -19.26 4.89
C HIS A 207 -9.36 -19.06 5.75
N ARG A 208 -9.47 -17.92 6.43
CA ARG A 208 -10.59 -17.52 7.29
C ARG A 208 -11.25 -16.31 6.68
N ASN A 209 -12.52 -16.19 6.86
CA ASN A 209 -13.39 -15.07 6.48
C ASN A 209 -12.67 -13.77 6.04
N TYR A 210 -12.08 -13.79 4.81
CA TYR A 210 -11.25 -12.70 4.29
C TYR A 210 -11.97 -11.35 4.30
N SER A 211 -13.24 -11.33 3.83
CA SER A 211 -14.02 -10.10 3.75
C SER A 211 -14.26 -9.49 5.14
N GLU A 212 -14.55 -10.30 6.15
CA GLU A 212 -14.73 -9.83 7.53
C GLU A 212 -13.40 -9.27 8.12
N ASN A 213 -12.28 -9.95 7.89
CA ASN A 213 -10.97 -9.48 8.31
C ASN A 213 -10.59 -8.16 7.61
N LEU A 214 -10.97 -8.02 6.33
CA LEU A 214 -10.75 -6.80 5.59
C LEU A 214 -11.64 -5.65 6.12
N LEU A 215 -12.91 -5.91 6.43
CA LEU A 215 -13.81 -4.93 7.08
C LEU A 215 -13.27 -4.50 8.45
N LYS A 216 -12.80 -5.45 9.29
CA LYS A 216 -12.13 -5.12 10.57
C LYS A 216 -10.90 -4.24 10.35
N THR A 217 -10.09 -4.55 9.34
CA THR A 217 -8.90 -3.77 8.97
C THR A 217 -9.28 -2.34 8.56
N MET A 218 -10.29 -2.15 7.73
CA MET A 218 -10.78 -0.83 7.32
C MET A 218 -11.34 -0.03 8.51
N ASN A 219 -12.08 -0.68 9.41
CA ASN A 219 -12.54 -0.05 10.64
C ASN A 219 -11.35 0.43 11.49
N MET A 220 -10.32 -0.39 11.68
CA MET A 220 -9.12 0.01 12.40
C MET A 220 -8.37 1.17 11.72
N MET A 221 -8.35 1.22 10.38
CA MET A 221 -7.74 2.33 9.64
C MET A 221 -8.50 3.65 9.85
N THR A 222 -9.84 3.60 9.93
CA THR A 222 -10.66 4.80 10.17
C THR A 222 -10.67 5.19 11.64
N GLU A 223 -10.88 4.24 12.56
CA GLU A 223 -11.08 4.47 14.00
C GLU A 223 -9.78 4.73 14.75
N VAL A 224 -8.66 4.18 14.29
CA VAL A 224 -7.38 4.30 14.97
C VAL A 224 -6.42 5.16 14.16
N ASP A 225 -6.12 4.78 12.91
CA ASP A 225 -5.05 5.46 12.17
C ASP A 225 -5.44 6.89 11.77
N ILE A 226 -6.63 7.09 11.22
CA ILE A 226 -7.09 8.43 10.82
C ILE A 226 -7.35 9.30 12.06
N LEU A 227 -8.12 8.81 13.03
CA LEU A 227 -8.48 9.63 14.19
C LEU A 227 -7.25 10.00 15.02
N LEU A 228 -6.38 9.04 15.32
CA LEU A 228 -5.21 9.29 16.16
C LEU A 228 -4.19 10.21 15.47
N ILE A 229 -3.84 9.91 14.21
CA ILE A 229 -2.77 10.63 13.52
C ILE A 229 -3.23 12.02 13.05
N LYS A 230 -4.50 12.18 12.67
CA LYS A 230 -5.07 13.47 12.26
C LYS A 230 -5.75 14.23 13.41
N GLN A 231 -5.70 13.69 14.63
CA GLN A 231 -6.28 14.29 15.84
C GLN A 231 -7.76 14.71 15.63
N ILE A 232 -8.56 13.81 15.02
CA ILE A 232 -9.96 14.05 14.72
C ILE A 232 -10.81 13.55 15.89
N GLU A 233 -11.80 14.35 16.31
CA GLU A 233 -12.75 13.96 17.36
C GLU A 233 -13.62 12.77 16.93
N LEU A 234 -13.85 11.84 17.85
CA LEU A 234 -14.61 10.60 17.62
C LEU A 234 -16.02 10.85 17.04
N LYS A 235 -16.65 12.00 17.39
CA LYS A 235 -17.99 12.36 16.86
C LYS A 235 -18.06 12.45 15.33
N TYR A 236 -16.93 12.67 14.65
CA TYR A 236 -16.88 12.76 13.18
C TYR A 236 -16.70 11.41 12.48
N LEU A 237 -16.39 10.35 13.23
CA LEU A 237 -16.12 9.02 12.68
C LEU A 237 -17.29 8.48 11.87
N THR A 238 -18.50 8.59 12.37
CA THR A 238 -19.71 8.13 11.67
C THR A 238 -19.89 8.82 10.33
N LYS A 239 -19.59 10.12 10.24
CA LYS A 239 -19.66 10.89 8.98
C LYS A 239 -18.59 10.42 7.99
N ILE A 240 -17.37 10.15 8.46
CA ILE A 240 -16.28 9.62 7.61
C ILE A 240 -16.64 8.23 7.07
N LYS A 241 -17.17 7.34 7.90
CA LYS A 241 -17.60 6.00 7.47
C LYS A 241 -18.77 6.04 6.49
N LYS A 242 -19.77 6.90 6.75
CA LYS A 242 -20.91 7.11 5.86
C LYS A 242 -20.44 7.63 4.49
N LEU A 243 -19.56 8.63 4.49
CA LEU A 243 -18.95 9.14 3.25
C LEU A 243 -18.21 8.05 2.48
N PHE A 244 -17.41 7.24 3.17
CA PHE A 244 -16.65 6.17 2.55
C PHE A 244 -17.54 5.12 1.89
N TYR A 245 -18.61 4.73 2.58
CA TYR A 245 -19.62 3.82 2.03
C TYR A 245 -20.33 4.40 0.80
N GLN A 246 -20.77 5.68 0.86
CA GLN A 246 -21.43 6.35 -0.27
C GLN A 246 -20.52 6.43 -1.51
N ILE A 247 -19.22 6.71 -1.30
CA ILE A 247 -18.24 6.70 -2.41
C ILE A 247 -18.13 5.30 -3.02
N ALA A 248 -18.10 4.25 -2.22
CA ALA A 248 -18.05 2.87 -2.70
C ALA A 248 -19.31 2.47 -3.48
N GLU A 249 -20.49 2.92 -3.01
CA GLU A 249 -21.80 2.66 -3.64
C GLU A 249 -21.97 3.43 -4.97
N GLU A 250 -21.54 4.71 -5.02
CA GLU A 250 -21.63 5.52 -6.25
C GLU A 250 -20.66 5.06 -7.34
N GLY A 251 -19.56 4.40 -6.96
CA GLY A 251 -18.51 3.96 -7.87
C GLY A 251 -17.73 5.11 -8.52
N SER A 252 -16.81 4.75 -9.40
CA SER A 252 -15.86 5.69 -10.01
C SER A 252 -16.22 6.19 -11.41
N LYS A 253 -17.39 5.81 -11.93
CA LYS A 253 -17.80 6.16 -13.31
C LYS A 253 -18.00 7.65 -13.56
N LYS A 254 -18.41 8.38 -12.53
CA LYS A 254 -18.69 9.81 -12.59
C LYS A 254 -17.86 10.58 -11.59
N ALA A 255 -17.60 11.85 -11.86
CA ALA A 255 -16.99 12.74 -10.89
C ALA A 255 -17.87 12.84 -9.63
N PRO A 256 -17.29 12.82 -8.41
CA PRO A 256 -18.05 12.84 -7.17
C PRO A 256 -18.91 14.10 -7.06
N ASN A 257 -20.17 13.97 -6.67
CA ASN A 257 -21.00 15.13 -6.38
C ASN A 257 -20.77 15.60 -4.95
N VAL A 258 -19.71 16.40 -4.74
CA VAL A 258 -19.32 16.88 -3.41
C VAL A 258 -20.43 17.64 -2.68
N SER A 259 -21.35 18.32 -3.41
CA SER A 259 -22.48 19.02 -2.79
C SER A 259 -23.52 18.04 -2.26
N LYS A 260 -23.84 16.98 -3.01
CA LYS A 260 -24.73 15.90 -2.55
C LYS A 260 -24.13 15.19 -1.34
N LEU A 261 -22.85 14.76 -1.44
CA LEU A 261 -22.16 14.12 -0.33
C LEU A 261 -22.15 14.97 0.94
N ALA A 262 -21.92 16.29 0.80
CA ALA A 262 -21.96 17.23 1.92
C ALA A 262 -23.34 17.33 2.57
N HIS A 263 -24.39 17.38 1.76
CA HIS A 263 -25.78 17.34 2.25
C HIS A 263 -26.07 16.03 2.98
N ASP A 264 -25.73 14.89 2.38
CA ASP A 264 -26.07 13.56 2.90
C ASP A 264 -25.39 13.22 4.23
N ILE A 265 -24.20 13.79 4.51
CA ILE A 265 -23.48 13.62 5.78
C ILE A 265 -23.59 14.87 6.70
N GLU A 266 -24.45 15.83 6.33
CA GLU A 266 -24.72 17.06 7.12
C GLU A 266 -23.43 17.83 7.47
N THR A 267 -22.69 18.24 6.44
CA THR A 267 -21.42 18.97 6.63
C THR A 267 -21.14 19.93 5.46
N SER A 268 -20.03 20.66 5.53
CA SER A 268 -19.59 21.54 4.45
C SER A 268 -18.87 20.77 3.33
N ARG A 269 -18.88 21.34 2.11
CA ARG A 269 -18.10 20.81 0.97
C ARG A 269 -16.59 20.73 1.28
N ALA A 270 -16.06 21.71 2.00
CA ALA A 270 -14.65 21.74 2.41
C ALA A 270 -14.34 20.55 3.36
N THR A 271 -15.25 20.28 4.31
CA THR A 271 -15.10 19.14 5.23
C THR A 271 -15.14 17.80 4.49
N VAL A 272 -16.04 17.64 3.51
CA VAL A 272 -16.08 16.44 2.65
C VAL A 272 -14.73 16.24 1.94
N MET A 273 -14.17 17.30 1.35
CA MET A 273 -12.87 17.21 0.68
C MET A 273 -11.74 16.83 1.65
N ASN A 274 -11.76 17.33 2.88
CA ASN A 274 -10.81 16.94 3.92
C ASN A 274 -10.97 15.46 4.29
N TYR A 275 -12.19 14.96 4.47
CA TYR A 275 -12.44 13.55 4.77
C TYR A 275 -12.00 12.64 3.62
N ILE A 276 -12.26 13.02 2.37
CA ILE A 276 -11.74 12.32 1.19
C ILE A 276 -10.20 12.28 1.23
N LYS A 277 -9.55 13.38 1.61
CA LYS A 277 -8.11 13.44 1.75
C LYS A 277 -7.58 12.51 2.84
N TYR A 278 -8.24 12.45 4.01
CA TYR A 278 -7.86 11.53 5.08
C TYR A 278 -7.99 10.06 4.67
N LEU A 279 -9.08 9.72 3.97
CA LEU A 279 -9.30 8.38 3.42
C LEU A 279 -8.23 8.02 2.35
N THR A 280 -7.79 9.02 1.56
CA THR A 280 -6.72 8.85 0.58
C THR A 280 -5.36 8.64 1.24
N ASP A 281 -5.04 9.44 2.27
CA ASP A 281 -3.80 9.28 3.05
C ASP A 281 -3.76 7.91 3.75
N ALA A 282 -4.92 7.41 4.19
CA ALA A 282 -5.07 6.06 4.74
C ALA A 282 -5.00 4.92 3.70
N ARG A 283 -4.88 5.24 2.42
CA ARG A 283 -4.93 4.26 1.32
C ARG A 283 -6.24 3.46 1.27
N LEU A 284 -7.34 4.13 1.55
CA LEU A 284 -8.71 3.63 1.33
C LEU A 284 -9.27 4.13 0.00
N LEU A 285 -8.87 5.33 -0.44
CA LEU A 285 -9.26 5.95 -1.70
C LEU A 285 -8.05 6.31 -2.57
N ASN A 286 -8.30 6.40 -3.88
CA ASN A 286 -7.44 6.98 -4.89
C ASN A 286 -8.15 8.16 -5.55
N LEU A 287 -7.48 9.31 -5.71
CA LEU A 287 -8.02 10.50 -6.36
C LEU A 287 -7.36 10.69 -7.72
N ILE A 288 -8.14 10.70 -8.78
CA ILE A 288 -7.63 10.88 -10.13
C ILE A 288 -8.04 12.25 -10.62
N TYR A 289 -7.05 13.03 -11.05
CA TYR A 289 -7.20 14.39 -11.55
C TYR A 289 -6.86 14.49 -13.04
N PRO A 290 -7.38 15.50 -13.75
CA PRO A 290 -6.84 15.92 -15.02
C PRO A 290 -5.35 16.31 -14.89
N ILE A 291 -4.63 16.32 -16.01
CA ILE A 291 -3.22 16.77 -16.03
C ILE A 291 -3.14 18.22 -15.52
N GLY A 292 -2.20 18.48 -14.60
CA GLY A 292 -1.98 19.80 -14.01
C GLY A 292 -2.93 20.17 -12.87
N GLU A 293 -3.83 19.27 -12.49
CA GLU A 293 -4.71 19.46 -11.34
C GLU A 293 -4.36 18.51 -10.18
N GLU A 294 -4.62 18.98 -8.95
CA GLU A 294 -4.40 18.21 -7.71
C GLU A 294 -5.27 18.76 -6.57
N PHE A 295 -5.23 18.11 -5.41
CA PHE A 295 -5.86 18.60 -4.20
C PHE A 295 -5.36 20.04 -3.88
N PRO A 296 -6.23 20.98 -3.45
CA PRO A 296 -7.61 20.80 -2.98
C PRO A 296 -8.70 20.89 -4.05
N LYS A 297 -8.35 20.89 -5.35
CA LYS A 297 -9.37 20.86 -6.40
C LYS A 297 -10.21 19.58 -6.32
N LYS A 298 -11.42 19.62 -6.89
CA LYS A 298 -12.29 18.47 -6.98
C LYS A 298 -11.69 17.43 -7.94
N PRO A 299 -11.51 16.16 -7.55
CA PRO A 299 -11.02 15.13 -8.44
C PRO A 299 -12.05 14.78 -9.54
N ALA A 300 -11.57 14.37 -10.69
CA ALA A 300 -12.42 13.88 -11.76
C ALA A 300 -12.97 12.47 -11.46
N LYS A 301 -12.19 11.62 -10.76
CA LYS A 301 -12.66 10.32 -10.25
C LYS A 301 -12.18 10.12 -8.81
N VAL A 302 -13.02 9.48 -8.01
CA VAL A 302 -12.66 8.91 -6.71
C VAL A 302 -12.88 7.40 -6.80
N MET A 303 -11.84 6.63 -6.52
CA MET A 303 -11.86 5.17 -6.62
C MET A 303 -11.45 4.57 -5.29
N LEU A 304 -11.91 3.37 -4.97
CA LEU A 304 -11.33 2.61 -3.87
C LEU A 304 -9.86 2.30 -4.15
N HIS A 305 -9.05 2.20 -3.10
CA HIS A 305 -7.61 2.09 -3.26
C HIS A 305 -7.16 0.83 -4.01
N ASN A 306 -7.82 -0.29 -3.75
CA ASN A 306 -7.57 -1.55 -4.44
C ASN A 306 -8.89 -2.32 -4.66
N SER A 307 -8.86 -3.28 -5.58
CA SER A 307 -10.05 -4.04 -5.98
C SER A 307 -10.66 -4.86 -4.84
N ASN A 308 -9.85 -5.36 -3.90
CA ASN A 308 -10.37 -6.15 -2.78
C ASN A 308 -11.33 -5.36 -1.88
N LEU A 309 -11.10 -4.03 -1.74
CA LEU A 309 -12.00 -3.15 -1.01
C LEU A 309 -13.40 -3.06 -1.65
N LEU A 310 -13.47 -3.08 -3.00
CA LEU A 310 -14.75 -3.09 -3.72
C LEU A 310 -15.60 -4.29 -3.28
N TYR A 311 -15.00 -5.48 -3.30
CA TYR A 311 -15.70 -6.71 -2.93
C TYR A 311 -16.04 -6.83 -1.44
N ALA A 312 -15.32 -6.13 -0.58
CA ALA A 312 -15.59 -6.14 0.86
C ALA A 312 -16.68 -5.14 1.29
N ILE A 313 -16.69 -3.93 0.69
CA ILE A 313 -17.59 -2.85 1.12
C ILE A 313 -18.94 -2.95 0.44
N TYR A 314 -18.98 -3.17 -0.87
CA TYR A 314 -20.20 -3.19 -1.66
C TYR A 314 -20.24 -4.38 -2.62
N PRO A 315 -20.37 -5.62 -2.10
CA PRO A 315 -20.24 -6.85 -2.90
C PRO A 315 -21.38 -7.07 -3.89
N ILE A 316 -22.51 -6.36 -3.76
CA ILE A 316 -23.78 -6.63 -4.48
C ILE A 316 -23.65 -6.30 -5.97
N GLN A 317 -22.87 -5.29 -6.35
CA GLN A 317 -22.76 -4.80 -7.74
C GLN A 317 -21.34 -4.35 -8.12
N VAL A 318 -20.34 -5.19 -7.88
CA VAL A 318 -18.98 -4.88 -8.35
C VAL A 318 -18.93 -5.06 -9.86
N GLU A 319 -18.82 -3.94 -10.57
CA GLU A 319 -18.64 -3.98 -12.02
C GLU A 319 -17.21 -4.42 -12.36
N LYS A 320 -17.10 -5.39 -13.26
CA LYS A 320 -15.81 -5.93 -13.68
C LYS A 320 -14.88 -4.86 -14.23
N GLN A 321 -15.39 -3.94 -15.04
CA GLN A 321 -14.60 -2.81 -15.58
C GLN A 321 -14.01 -1.95 -14.45
N GLU A 322 -14.79 -1.63 -13.42
CA GLU A 322 -14.32 -0.85 -12.30
C GLU A 322 -13.23 -1.55 -11.49
N ALA A 323 -13.38 -2.85 -11.25
CA ALA A 323 -12.37 -3.64 -10.57
C ALA A 323 -11.04 -3.68 -11.35
N MET A 324 -11.11 -3.80 -12.70
CA MET A 324 -9.93 -3.78 -13.57
C MET A 324 -9.26 -2.39 -13.63
N GLU A 325 -10.05 -1.31 -13.70
CA GLU A 325 -9.53 0.06 -13.64
C GLU A 325 -8.90 0.36 -12.26
N THR A 326 -9.51 -0.13 -11.17
CA THR A 326 -8.97 0.02 -9.81
C THR A 326 -7.63 -0.71 -9.68
N PHE A 327 -7.52 -1.92 -10.21
CA PHE A 327 -6.26 -2.66 -10.27
C PHE A 327 -5.19 -1.89 -11.06
N PHE A 328 -5.52 -1.41 -12.24
CA PHE A 328 -4.62 -0.63 -13.10
C PHE A 328 -4.06 0.58 -12.35
N VAL A 329 -4.94 1.42 -11.80
CA VAL A 329 -4.57 2.63 -11.08
C VAL A 329 -3.72 2.30 -9.85
N ASN A 330 -4.15 1.32 -9.05
CA ASN A 330 -3.40 0.93 -7.85
C ASN A 330 -1.98 0.46 -8.19
N THR A 331 -1.84 -0.35 -9.22
CA THR A 331 -0.54 -0.94 -9.59
C THR A 331 0.44 0.11 -10.11
N LEU A 332 0.01 1.00 -11.00
CA LEU A 332 0.85 2.06 -11.56
C LEU A 332 1.24 3.13 -10.54
N TRP A 333 0.40 3.40 -9.56
CA TRP A 333 0.67 4.45 -8.55
C TRP A 333 1.84 4.15 -7.61
N LYS A 334 2.54 3.06 -7.80
CA LYS A 334 3.83 2.85 -7.11
C LYS A 334 4.84 3.89 -7.59
N ASP A 335 5.06 3.96 -8.89
CA ASP A 335 6.17 4.71 -9.48
C ASP A 335 5.72 5.72 -10.56
N HIS A 336 4.42 5.71 -10.94
CA HIS A 336 3.89 6.50 -12.04
C HIS A 336 2.74 7.41 -11.59
N LYS A 337 2.60 8.56 -12.24
CA LYS A 337 1.47 9.47 -12.04
C LYS A 337 0.34 9.10 -13.01
N VAL A 338 -0.84 8.82 -12.46
CA VAL A 338 -2.03 8.48 -13.26
C VAL A 338 -3.01 9.64 -13.24
N ASN A 339 -3.35 10.15 -14.44
CA ASN A 339 -4.33 11.20 -14.63
C ASN A 339 -5.53 10.66 -15.43
N THR A 340 -6.68 11.36 -15.39
CA THR A 340 -7.83 11.02 -16.25
C THR A 340 -7.48 11.22 -17.72
N GLY A 341 -7.96 10.30 -18.54
CA GLY A 341 -7.85 10.39 -20.00
C GLY A 341 -8.94 11.23 -20.64
N TYR A 342 -8.97 11.21 -21.95
CA TYR A 342 -9.93 11.86 -22.82
C TYR A 342 -10.88 10.84 -23.46
N ARG A 343 -11.58 11.21 -24.54
CA ARG A 343 -12.58 10.32 -25.22
C ARG A 343 -12.00 9.01 -25.72
N ASP A 344 -10.73 8.98 -26.10
CA ASP A 344 -10.03 7.86 -26.73
C ASP A 344 -9.25 6.98 -25.73
N CYS A 345 -9.03 7.44 -24.50
CA CYS A 345 -8.32 6.69 -23.46
C CYS A 345 -8.97 6.87 -22.07
N ASN A 346 -8.82 5.88 -21.18
CA ASN A 346 -9.30 5.98 -19.80
C ASN A 346 -8.36 6.81 -18.93
N TYR A 347 -7.07 6.65 -19.14
CA TYR A 347 -6.02 7.25 -18.28
C TYR A 347 -4.85 7.75 -19.11
N ILE A 348 -4.16 8.76 -18.58
CA ILE A 348 -2.86 9.23 -19.07
C ILE A 348 -1.85 9.00 -17.95
N VAL A 349 -0.79 8.27 -18.26
CA VAL A 349 0.29 7.93 -17.33
C VAL A 349 1.51 8.80 -17.64
N ASP A 350 2.06 9.42 -16.60
CA ASP A 350 3.22 10.33 -16.65
C ASP A 350 3.06 11.49 -17.65
N GLY A 351 1.81 11.92 -17.83
CA GLY A 351 1.46 13.04 -18.73
C GLY A 351 1.57 12.75 -20.23
N LYS A 352 1.97 11.53 -20.63
CA LYS A 352 2.27 11.21 -22.04
C LYS A 352 1.67 9.90 -22.56
N MET A 353 1.65 8.83 -21.76
CA MET A 353 1.21 7.51 -22.20
C MET A 353 -0.30 7.37 -22.05
N LYS A 354 -1.00 7.17 -23.14
CA LYS A 354 -2.46 6.99 -23.18
C LYS A 354 -2.80 5.52 -22.98
N PHE A 355 -3.62 5.21 -21.98
CA PHE A 355 -4.08 3.85 -21.70
C PHE A 355 -5.59 3.71 -21.82
N ARG A 356 -6.01 2.63 -22.44
CA ARG A 356 -7.40 2.19 -22.47
C ARG A 356 -7.53 0.78 -21.90
N ILE A 357 -8.38 0.66 -20.87
CA ILE A 357 -8.65 -0.63 -20.20
C ILE A 357 -9.97 -1.16 -20.72
N LEU A 358 -9.95 -2.38 -21.27
CA LEU A 358 -11.14 -2.99 -21.87
C LEU A 358 -11.08 -4.51 -21.92
N ASP A 359 -12.28 -5.10 -22.05
CA ASP A 359 -12.43 -6.52 -22.32
C ASP A 359 -11.99 -6.88 -23.74
N THR A 360 -11.50 -8.07 -23.92
CA THR A 360 -11.14 -8.63 -25.23
C THR A 360 -12.28 -8.56 -26.25
N HIS A 361 -13.53 -8.76 -25.82
CA HIS A 361 -14.70 -8.68 -26.71
C HIS A 361 -15.03 -7.24 -27.15
N GLN A 362 -14.77 -6.24 -26.30
CA GLN A 362 -14.97 -4.84 -26.66
C GLN A 362 -13.98 -4.39 -27.75
N MET A 363 -12.77 -4.93 -27.71
CA MET A 363 -11.72 -4.63 -28.68
C MET A 363 -12.10 -4.98 -30.13
N GLN A 364 -12.81 -6.08 -30.34
CA GLN A 364 -13.24 -6.52 -31.68
C GLN A 364 -14.14 -5.52 -32.42
N ARG A 365 -14.76 -4.60 -31.68
CA ARG A 365 -15.71 -3.60 -32.19
C ARG A 365 -15.12 -2.21 -32.34
N MET A 366 -13.80 -2.06 -32.11
CA MET A 366 -13.17 -0.75 -32.07
C MET A 366 -12.07 -0.60 -33.12
N LYS A 367 -11.89 0.64 -33.59
CA LYS A 367 -10.71 1.01 -34.38
C LYS A 367 -9.53 1.24 -33.43
N ILE A 368 -8.47 0.48 -33.64
CA ILE A 368 -7.23 0.58 -32.88
C ILE A 368 -6.49 1.87 -33.29
N GLN A 369 -6.09 2.66 -32.28
CA GLN A 369 -5.29 3.86 -32.48
C GLN A 369 -3.82 3.54 -32.14
N PRO A 370 -2.85 3.97 -32.96
CA PRO A 370 -1.45 3.62 -32.77
C PRO A 370 -0.80 4.26 -31.54
N ASP A 371 -1.31 5.39 -31.08
CA ASP A 371 -0.81 6.16 -29.94
C ASP A 371 -1.49 5.81 -28.60
N VAL A 372 -2.37 4.80 -28.58
CA VAL A 372 -3.06 4.32 -27.37
C VAL A 372 -2.60 2.91 -27.04
N ILE A 373 -2.25 2.67 -25.80
CA ILE A 373 -1.91 1.37 -25.24
C ILE A 373 -3.19 0.74 -24.70
N TYR A 374 -3.50 -0.45 -25.17
CA TYR A 374 -4.71 -1.18 -24.78
C TYR A 374 -4.38 -2.23 -23.73
N ALA A 375 -4.69 -1.96 -22.46
CA ALA A 375 -4.56 -2.93 -21.38
C ALA A 375 -5.80 -3.83 -21.36
N ARG A 376 -5.66 -5.06 -21.86
CA ARG A 376 -6.76 -5.98 -22.08
C ARG A 376 -6.88 -6.98 -20.94
N TYR A 377 -8.07 -7.15 -20.42
CA TYR A 377 -8.35 -8.26 -19.49
C TYR A 377 -9.05 -9.41 -20.23
N ASN A 378 -9.12 -10.61 -19.60
CA ASN A 378 -9.56 -11.87 -20.22
C ASN A 378 -8.67 -12.35 -21.40
N THR A 379 -7.38 -12.02 -21.37
CA THR A 379 -6.40 -12.55 -22.33
C THR A 379 -5.07 -12.81 -21.62
N GLU A 380 -4.35 -13.82 -22.06
CA GLU A 380 -2.99 -14.11 -21.54
C GLU A 380 -1.91 -13.52 -22.43
N ILE A 381 -2.22 -13.21 -23.68
CA ILE A 381 -1.26 -12.74 -24.67
C ILE A 381 -1.56 -11.30 -25.08
N GLY A 382 -0.51 -10.58 -25.48
CA GLY A 382 -0.56 -9.27 -26.09
C GLY A 382 0.12 -9.26 -27.45
N ARG A 383 -0.09 -8.20 -28.22
CA ARG A 383 0.60 -7.96 -29.50
C ARG A 383 0.62 -6.46 -29.82
N GLY A 384 1.80 -5.95 -30.17
CA GLY A 384 1.98 -4.54 -30.54
C GLY A 384 1.60 -3.61 -29.37
N ASN A 385 0.64 -2.70 -29.56
CA ASN A 385 0.16 -1.80 -28.50
C ASN A 385 -0.94 -2.39 -27.60
N GLN A 386 -1.17 -3.70 -27.67
CA GLN A 386 -2.13 -4.42 -26.83
C GLN A 386 -1.39 -5.29 -25.83
N ILE A 387 -1.51 -4.99 -24.55
CA ILE A 387 -0.88 -5.72 -23.46
C ILE A 387 -1.94 -6.42 -22.59
N PRO A 388 -1.70 -7.61 -22.06
CA PRO A 388 -2.62 -8.20 -21.08
C PRO A 388 -2.54 -7.42 -19.77
N LEU A 389 -3.70 -7.06 -19.22
CA LEU A 389 -3.78 -6.23 -18.00
C LEU A 389 -3.06 -6.87 -16.82
N TRP A 390 -3.10 -8.18 -16.67
CA TRP A 390 -2.45 -8.91 -15.59
C TRP A 390 -0.94 -8.66 -15.53
N LEU A 391 -0.29 -8.41 -16.68
CA LEU A 391 1.16 -8.20 -16.76
C LEU A 391 1.61 -6.95 -16.01
N LEU A 392 0.76 -5.91 -15.94
CA LEU A 392 1.05 -4.73 -15.13
C LEU A 392 1.18 -5.07 -13.63
N GLY A 393 0.58 -6.16 -13.17
CA GLY A 393 0.79 -6.66 -11.81
C GLY A 393 2.18 -7.22 -11.52
N PHE A 394 3.09 -7.18 -12.50
CA PHE A 394 4.50 -7.53 -12.34
C PHE A 394 5.42 -6.30 -12.18
N LEU A 395 4.86 -5.09 -12.06
CA LEU A 395 5.64 -3.86 -11.85
C LEU A 395 6.40 -3.82 -10.51
N TYR A 396 6.01 -4.62 -9.51
CA TYR A 396 6.72 -4.70 -8.22
C TYR A 396 6.56 -6.04 -7.53
#